data_ac7563d4389376e565af32329c68be81
#
_entry.id   ac7563d4389376e565af32329c68be81
#
_cell.length_a   1.000
_cell.length_b   1.000
_cell.length_c   1.000
_cell.angle_alpha   90.00
_cell.angle_beta   90.00
_cell.angle_gamma   90.00
#
_symmetry.space_group_name_H-M   'P 1'
#
loop_
_entity.id
_entity.type
_entity.pdbx_description
1 polymer ?
#
loop_
_entity_poly.entity_id
_entity_poly.type
_entity_poly.pdbx_seq_one_letter_code
_entity_poly.pdbx_strand_id
1 'polypeptide(L)'
;MQLRGNLMLLAASFFWGTTFVAQILGMEGLGPYTYAACRFALGTVFMWALWYAYRGKRAAERRAGTFRSGFRAGIPVGLAMFVGVTLQQVALLYTTAGKTAFITTLYIVLVPLAAVLLGQRVRALQWCGALLAFAGVYFLSAYGEMTINTGDLLVLICSFFWMAQILLIDRYARTVDAIELCFMEMIVCTLGSAVLAAIYESFAWADVWHAAVPILYAGILSCGVAYTCQILGQAYVEPTQAAILMSTEAVFAAVAGWIVLGETMSPIQILGCALLLGGALMTQMPNRRARG
;
A
#
# COMPACT_ATOMS: atom_id res chain seq x y z
N MET A 1 13.57 -7.33 -16.69
CA MET A 1 12.56 -6.31 -16.33
C MET A 1 11.73 -6.72 -15.13
N GLN A 2 11.21 -7.95 -15.08
CA GLN A 2 10.40 -8.45 -13.95
C GLN A 2 11.12 -8.37 -12.59
N LEU A 3 12.40 -8.75 -12.50
CA LEU A 3 13.17 -8.64 -11.25
C LEU A 3 13.22 -7.19 -10.73
N ARG A 4 13.36 -6.20 -11.63
CA ARG A 4 13.33 -4.78 -11.24
C ARG A 4 11.97 -4.39 -10.66
N GLY A 5 10.87 -4.84 -11.27
CA GLY A 5 9.53 -4.61 -10.75
C GLY A 5 9.33 -5.24 -9.37
N ASN A 6 9.78 -6.48 -9.20
CA ASN A 6 9.71 -7.19 -7.91
C ASN A 6 10.48 -6.46 -6.80
N LEU A 7 11.71 -5.99 -7.10
CA LEU A 7 12.51 -5.24 -6.12
C LEU A 7 11.86 -3.91 -5.73
N MET A 8 11.23 -3.22 -6.68
CA MET A 8 10.47 -2.00 -6.39
C MET A 8 9.26 -2.27 -5.49
N LEU A 9 8.52 -3.35 -5.74
CA LEU A 9 7.36 -3.74 -4.91
C LEU A 9 7.80 -4.18 -3.51
N LEU A 10 8.91 -4.90 -3.39
CA LEU A 10 9.48 -5.25 -2.08
C LEU A 10 9.98 -4.01 -1.32
N ALA A 11 10.58 -3.04 -2.00
CA ALA A 11 10.95 -1.76 -1.38
C ALA A 11 9.72 -0.98 -0.90
N ALA A 12 8.63 -0.96 -1.68
CA ALA A 12 7.36 -0.38 -1.25
C ALA A 12 6.82 -1.07 0.02
N SER A 13 6.80 -2.41 0.02
CA SER A 13 6.37 -3.21 1.17
C SER A 13 7.22 -2.94 2.42
N PHE A 14 8.52 -2.81 2.28
CA PHE A 14 9.42 -2.48 3.38
C PHE A 14 9.07 -1.13 4.00
N PHE A 15 8.93 -0.08 3.19
CA PHE A 15 8.58 1.24 3.70
C PHE A 15 7.17 1.27 4.30
N TRP A 16 6.19 0.59 3.72
CA TRP A 16 4.86 0.54 4.30
C TRP A 16 4.83 -0.24 5.60
N GLY A 17 5.49 -1.40 5.67
CA GLY A 17 5.57 -2.19 6.89
C GLY A 17 6.20 -1.40 8.05
N THR A 18 7.32 -0.74 7.81
CA THR A 18 7.97 0.11 8.82
C THR A 18 7.17 1.37 9.15
N THR A 19 6.32 1.86 8.23
CA THR A 19 5.44 3.01 8.46
C THR A 19 4.31 2.72 9.45
N PHE A 20 3.91 1.47 9.68
CA PHE A 20 2.92 1.16 10.72
C PHE A 20 3.36 1.64 12.10
N VAL A 21 4.63 1.47 12.45
CA VAL A 21 5.19 2.03 13.69
C VAL A 21 5.08 3.56 13.71
N ALA A 22 5.44 4.22 12.60
CA ALA A 22 5.31 5.67 12.50
C ALA A 22 3.86 6.15 12.58
N GLN A 23 2.89 5.38 12.07
CA GLN A 23 1.45 5.71 12.20
C GLN A 23 0.98 5.62 13.65
N ILE A 24 1.38 4.58 14.38
CA ILE A 24 1.04 4.44 15.81
C ILE A 24 1.57 5.64 16.58
N LEU A 25 2.87 5.91 16.49
CA LEU A 25 3.52 7.01 17.18
C LEU A 25 3.00 8.40 16.73
N GLY A 26 2.66 8.54 15.46
CA GLY A 26 2.18 9.79 14.89
C GLY A 26 0.74 10.13 15.27
N MET A 27 -0.07 9.14 15.66
CA MET A 27 -1.44 9.34 16.15
C MET A 27 -1.55 9.51 17.67
N GLU A 28 -0.44 9.46 18.41
CA GLU A 28 -0.40 9.84 19.82
C GLU A 28 -0.61 11.35 19.95
N GLY A 29 -1.87 11.79 20.03
CA GLY A 29 -2.25 13.20 20.13
C GLY A 29 -2.79 13.86 18.87
N LEU A 30 -2.68 13.22 17.70
CA LEU A 30 -3.33 13.67 16.46
C LEU A 30 -4.47 12.73 16.07
N GLY A 31 -5.57 13.31 15.58
CA GLY A 31 -6.64 12.54 14.99
C GLY A 31 -6.20 11.87 13.68
N PRO A 32 -6.89 10.78 13.27
CA PRO A 32 -6.55 10.00 12.08
C PRO A 32 -6.55 10.82 10.78
N TYR A 33 -7.48 11.77 10.64
CA TYR A 33 -7.57 12.60 9.43
C TYR A 33 -6.48 13.68 9.38
N THR A 34 -6.16 14.31 10.52
CA THR A 34 -5.10 15.31 10.62
C THR A 34 -3.73 14.68 10.34
N TYR A 35 -3.45 13.54 10.95
CA TYR A 35 -2.22 12.79 10.66
C TYR A 35 -2.12 12.41 9.17
N ALA A 36 -3.20 11.88 8.59
CA ALA A 36 -3.26 11.55 7.16
C ALA A 36 -3.04 12.80 6.28
N ALA A 37 -3.71 13.92 6.59
CA ALA A 37 -3.54 15.18 5.85
C ALA A 37 -2.09 15.65 5.87
N CYS A 38 -1.42 15.64 7.02
CA CYS A 38 -0.03 16.07 7.16
C CYS A 38 0.92 15.17 6.36
N ARG A 39 0.82 13.85 6.49
CA ARG A 39 1.73 12.94 5.77
C ARG A 39 1.52 12.96 4.25
N PHE A 40 0.27 13.04 3.78
CA PHE A 40 -0.02 13.15 2.35
C PHE A 40 0.34 14.51 1.77
N ALA A 41 0.18 15.62 2.53
CA ALA A 41 0.65 16.93 2.13
C ALA A 41 2.17 16.93 1.91
N LEU A 42 2.92 16.33 2.83
CA LEU A 42 4.37 16.19 2.68
C LEU A 42 4.75 15.28 1.50
N GLY A 43 4.03 14.18 1.30
CA GLY A 43 4.16 13.34 0.12
C GLY A 43 3.87 14.10 -1.18
N THR A 44 2.85 14.96 -1.18
CA THR A 44 2.53 15.83 -2.31
C THR A 44 3.66 16.81 -2.62
N VAL A 45 4.24 17.45 -1.60
CA VAL A 45 5.41 18.35 -1.76
C VAL A 45 6.62 17.58 -2.31
N PHE A 46 6.90 16.39 -1.79
CA PHE A 46 7.97 15.53 -2.30
C PHE A 46 7.75 15.16 -3.77
N MET A 47 6.53 14.75 -4.14
CA MET A 47 6.19 14.39 -5.53
C MET A 47 6.20 15.59 -6.45
N TRP A 48 5.82 16.78 -5.98
CA TRP A 48 5.96 18.03 -6.72
C TRP A 48 7.43 18.34 -7.01
N ALA A 49 8.32 18.22 -6.02
CA ALA A 49 9.75 18.45 -6.19
C ALA A 49 10.34 17.45 -7.20
N LEU A 50 9.95 16.18 -7.12
CA LEU A 50 10.38 15.14 -8.05
C LEU A 50 9.87 15.42 -9.48
N TRP A 51 8.59 15.77 -9.62
CA TRP A 51 7.99 16.15 -10.90
C TRP A 51 8.71 17.36 -11.51
N TYR A 52 8.98 18.41 -10.71
CA TYR A 52 9.68 19.59 -11.14
C TYR A 52 11.11 19.30 -11.61
N ALA A 53 11.85 18.47 -10.85
CA ALA A 53 13.23 18.09 -11.18
C ALA A 53 13.33 17.30 -12.51
N TYR A 54 12.35 16.44 -12.79
CA TYR A 54 12.36 15.60 -14.00
C TYR A 54 11.51 16.12 -15.15
N ARG A 55 10.85 17.29 -15.02
CA ARG A 55 9.90 17.83 -16.01
C ARG A 55 10.46 17.93 -17.44
N GLY A 56 11.73 18.31 -17.59
CA GLY A 56 12.38 18.44 -18.90
C GLY A 56 12.53 17.12 -19.62
N LYS A 57 13.06 16.10 -18.93
CA LYS A 57 13.19 14.74 -19.45
C LYS A 57 11.85 14.15 -19.82
N ARG A 58 10.83 14.30 -18.96
CA ARG A 58 9.47 13.79 -19.17
C ARG A 58 8.75 14.47 -20.31
N ALA A 59 8.98 15.78 -20.50
CA ALA A 59 8.43 16.50 -21.65
C ALA A 59 9.02 15.95 -22.97
N ALA A 60 10.30 15.60 -22.99
CA ALA A 60 10.93 14.97 -24.13
C ALA A 60 10.38 13.56 -24.41
N GLU A 61 10.26 12.72 -23.38
CA GLU A 61 9.68 11.38 -23.48
C GLU A 61 8.22 11.41 -23.97
N ARG A 62 7.43 12.39 -23.52
CA ARG A 62 6.05 12.60 -23.97
C ARG A 62 5.96 13.03 -25.43
N ARG A 63 6.86 13.94 -25.87
CA ARG A 63 6.95 14.32 -27.30
C ARG A 63 7.34 13.14 -28.18
N ALA A 64 8.17 12.23 -27.67
CA ALA A 64 8.52 10.98 -28.33
C ALA A 64 7.39 9.91 -28.30
N GLY A 65 6.24 10.22 -27.68
CA GLY A 65 5.11 9.29 -27.57
C GLY A 65 5.29 8.14 -26.58
N THR A 66 6.30 8.19 -25.73
CA THR A 66 6.62 7.11 -24.79
C THR A 66 5.54 6.95 -23.73
N PHE A 67 5.00 8.07 -23.19
CA PHE A 67 3.96 8.09 -22.16
C PHE A 67 2.94 9.19 -22.41
N ARG A 68 1.69 8.93 -21.95
CA ARG A 68 0.65 9.95 -21.83
C ARG A 68 0.75 10.64 -20.47
N SER A 69 0.05 11.77 -20.29
CA SER A 69 -0.04 12.41 -18.97
C SER A 69 -0.72 11.51 -17.93
N GLY A 70 -0.11 11.42 -16.76
CA GLY A 70 -0.59 10.63 -15.62
C GLY A 70 -1.63 11.34 -14.74
N PHE A 71 -1.78 12.67 -14.84
CA PHE A 71 -2.66 13.44 -13.95
C PHE A 71 -4.13 12.97 -13.95
N ARG A 72 -4.70 12.73 -15.14
CA ARG A 72 -6.09 12.26 -15.23
C ARG A 72 -6.26 10.83 -14.70
N ALA A 73 -5.26 9.97 -14.90
CA ALA A 73 -5.28 8.61 -14.40
C ALA A 73 -5.10 8.55 -12.87
N GLY A 74 -4.36 9.49 -12.31
CA GLY A 74 -4.14 9.59 -10.87
C GLY A 74 -5.40 9.95 -10.06
N ILE A 75 -6.43 10.56 -10.68
CA ILE A 75 -7.67 10.90 -9.98
C ILE A 75 -8.42 9.64 -9.49
N PRO A 76 -8.81 8.68 -10.35
CA PRO A 76 -9.52 7.48 -9.88
C PRO A 76 -8.65 6.60 -8.98
N VAL A 77 -7.33 6.54 -9.22
CA VAL A 77 -6.39 5.83 -8.35
C VAL A 77 -6.35 6.49 -6.96
N GLY A 78 -6.21 7.81 -6.92
CA GLY A 78 -6.20 8.59 -5.69
C GLY A 78 -7.52 8.53 -4.91
N LEU A 79 -8.67 8.50 -5.59
CA LEU A 79 -9.97 8.34 -4.94
C LEU A 79 -10.09 6.95 -4.30
N ALA A 80 -9.69 5.89 -4.99
CA ALA A 80 -9.68 4.55 -4.42
C ALA A 80 -8.75 4.48 -3.20
N MET A 81 -7.54 5.02 -3.32
CA MET A 81 -6.58 5.11 -2.21
C MET A 81 -7.13 5.93 -1.05
N PHE A 82 -7.70 7.11 -1.30
CA PHE A 82 -8.23 7.99 -0.26
C PHE A 82 -9.30 7.29 0.57
N VAL A 83 -10.26 6.63 -0.09
CA VAL A 83 -11.31 5.88 0.63
C VAL A 83 -10.70 4.71 1.40
N GLY A 84 -9.80 3.95 0.78
CA GLY A 84 -9.11 2.84 1.43
C GLY A 84 -8.34 3.27 2.69
N VAL A 85 -7.49 4.28 2.58
CA VAL A 85 -6.71 4.81 3.70
C VAL A 85 -7.62 5.37 4.79
N THR A 86 -8.66 6.11 4.43
CA THR A 86 -9.60 6.70 5.39
C THR A 86 -10.32 5.63 6.20
N LEU A 87 -10.88 4.62 5.53
CA LEU A 87 -11.56 3.50 6.20
C LEU A 87 -10.61 2.72 7.11
N GLN A 88 -9.39 2.45 6.65
CA GLN A 88 -8.37 1.76 7.44
C GLN A 88 -7.98 2.56 8.69
N GLN A 89 -7.80 3.85 8.54
CA GLN A 89 -7.39 4.73 9.62
C GLN A 89 -8.48 4.87 10.69
N VAL A 90 -9.75 5.01 10.27
CA VAL A 90 -10.91 5.03 11.19
C VAL A 90 -11.12 3.67 11.86
N ALA A 91 -10.91 2.58 11.15
CA ALA A 91 -11.06 1.24 11.69
C ALA A 91 -10.13 0.97 12.88
N LEU A 92 -8.92 1.54 12.88
CA LEU A 92 -7.96 1.42 13.98
C LEU A 92 -8.47 1.99 15.32
N LEU A 93 -9.53 2.82 15.29
CA LEU A 93 -10.20 3.28 16.51
C LEU A 93 -11.09 2.19 17.15
N TYR A 94 -11.43 1.13 16.41
CA TYR A 94 -12.40 0.11 16.82
C TYR A 94 -11.83 -1.31 16.85
N THR A 95 -10.69 -1.54 16.17
CA THR A 95 -10.07 -2.86 16.06
C THR A 95 -8.55 -2.79 16.22
N THR A 96 -7.89 -3.94 16.36
CA THR A 96 -6.44 -4.00 16.55
C THR A 96 -5.68 -3.79 15.23
N ALA A 97 -4.43 -3.33 15.34
CA ALA A 97 -3.55 -3.20 14.17
C ALA A 97 -3.34 -4.55 13.45
N GLY A 98 -3.22 -5.64 14.23
CA GLY A 98 -3.08 -6.99 13.67
C GLY A 98 -4.27 -7.42 12.84
N LYS A 99 -5.53 -7.25 13.36
CA LYS A 99 -6.74 -7.53 12.60
C LYS A 99 -6.88 -6.63 11.38
N THR A 100 -6.57 -5.34 11.53
CA THR A 100 -6.57 -4.39 10.41
C THR A 100 -5.62 -4.86 9.31
N ALA A 101 -4.39 -5.23 9.64
CA ALA A 101 -3.43 -5.75 8.68
C ALA A 101 -3.94 -7.03 7.99
N PHE A 102 -4.47 -7.99 8.77
CA PHE A 102 -5.01 -9.24 8.21
C PHE A 102 -6.17 -9.00 7.25
N ILE A 103 -7.19 -8.25 7.66
CA ILE A 103 -8.39 -8.05 6.84
C ILE A 103 -8.06 -7.18 5.62
N THR A 104 -7.21 -6.16 5.75
CA THR A 104 -6.71 -5.39 4.60
C THR A 104 -6.07 -6.31 3.56
N THR A 105 -5.26 -7.26 4.01
CA THR A 105 -4.52 -8.17 3.13
C THR A 105 -5.42 -9.15 2.36
N LEU A 106 -6.75 -9.18 2.62
CA LEU A 106 -7.72 -9.88 1.76
C LEU A 106 -7.59 -9.50 0.28
N TYR A 107 -7.03 -8.33 -0.03
CA TYR A 107 -6.76 -7.96 -1.42
C TYR A 107 -5.89 -8.99 -2.15
N ILE A 108 -5.09 -9.81 -1.47
CA ILE A 108 -4.30 -10.92 -2.06
C ILE A 108 -5.22 -11.92 -2.79
N VAL A 109 -6.41 -12.16 -2.26
CA VAL A 109 -7.41 -13.06 -2.85
C VAL A 109 -8.36 -12.29 -3.76
N LEU A 110 -8.74 -11.07 -3.38
CA LEU A 110 -9.66 -10.23 -4.15
C LEU A 110 -9.06 -9.80 -5.51
N VAL A 111 -7.76 -9.47 -5.57
CA VAL A 111 -7.11 -9.04 -6.82
C VAL A 111 -7.12 -10.14 -7.88
N PRO A 112 -6.68 -11.40 -7.63
CA PRO A 112 -6.78 -12.46 -8.63
C PRO A 112 -8.22 -12.78 -9.01
N LEU A 113 -9.18 -12.74 -8.10
CA LEU A 113 -10.61 -12.91 -8.41
C LEU A 113 -11.09 -11.84 -9.38
N ALA A 114 -10.84 -10.57 -9.07
CA ALA A 114 -11.21 -9.45 -9.93
C ALA A 114 -10.46 -9.49 -11.28
N ALA A 115 -9.18 -9.88 -11.29
CA ALA A 115 -8.41 -10.05 -12.54
C ALA A 115 -9.04 -11.10 -13.44
N VAL A 116 -9.52 -12.23 -12.92
CA VAL A 116 -10.25 -13.25 -13.69
C VAL A 116 -11.57 -12.70 -14.22
N LEU A 117 -12.33 -11.95 -13.42
CA LEU A 117 -13.58 -11.31 -13.85
C LEU A 117 -13.34 -10.28 -14.97
N LEU A 118 -12.17 -9.65 -15.00
CA LEU A 118 -11.72 -8.73 -16.05
C LEU A 118 -11.12 -9.44 -17.27
N GLY A 119 -11.19 -10.78 -17.32
CA GLY A 119 -10.70 -11.59 -18.45
C GLY A 119 -9.20 -11.87 -18.43
N GLN A 120 -8.49 -11.55 -17.36
CA GLN A 120 -7.07 -11.87 -17.21
C GLN A 120 -6.89 -13.34 -16.79
N ARG A 121 -5.82 -13.97 -17.22
CA ARG A 121 -5.49 -15.35 -16.85
C ARG A 121 -4.58 -15.37 -15.62
N VAL A 122 -5.11 -15.89 -14.52
CA VAL A 122 -4.34 -16.12 -13.29
C VAL A 122 -3.85 -17.56 -13.26
N ARG A 123 -2.55 -17.78 -13.06
CA ARG A 123 -1.92 -19.09 -13.04
C ARG A 123 -2.26 -19.84 -11.75
N ALA A 124 -2.38 -21.18 -11.81
CA ALA A 124 -2.62 -22.01 -10.62
C ALA A 124 -1.57 -21.75 -9.51
N LEU A 125 -0.30 -21.54 -9.89
CA LEU A 125 0.77 -21.24 -8.95
C LEU A 125 0.58 -19.89 -8.23
N GLN A 126 -0.05 -18.90 -8.90
CA GLN A 126 -0.41 -17.62 -8.28
C GLN A 126 -1.55 -17.81 -7.27
N TRP A 127 -2.53 -18.65 -7.57
CA TRP A 127 -3.59 -19.02 -6.63
C TRP A 127 -3.05 -19.75 -5.39
N CYS A 128 -2.19 -20.74 -5.59
CA CYS A 128 -1.54 -21.43 -4.48
C CYS A 128 -0.69 -20.46 -3.63
N GLY A 129 0.06 -19.58 -4.27
CA GLY A 129 0.86 -18.55 -3.59
C GLY A 129 -0.02 -17.56 -2.83
N ALA A 130 -1.16 -17.13 -3.41
CA ALA A 130 -2.12 -16.24 -2.75
C ALA A 130 -2.73 -16.88 -1.50
N LEU A 131 -3.17 -18.14 -1.60
CA LEU A 131 -3.74 -18.85 -0.46
C LEU A 131 -2.71 -19.12 0.64
N LEU A 132 -1.47 -19.46 0.26
CA LEU A 132 -0.38 -19.66 1.22
C LEU A 132 -0.01 -18.35 1.92
N ALA A 133 0.10 -17.24 1.17
CA ALA A 133 0.37 -15.93 1.71
C ALA A 133 -0.77 -15.47 2.65
N PHE A 134 -2.03 -15.68 2.26
CA PHE A 134 -3.18 -15.35 3.07
C PHE A 134 -3.21 -16.13 4.39
N ALA A 135 -2.94 -17.44 4.35
CA ALA A 135 -2.77 -18.24 5.56
C ALA A 135 -1.63 -17.72 6.44
N GLY A 136 -0.52 -17.29 5.81
CA GLY A 136 0.60 -16.67 6.52
C GLY A 136 0.21 -15.41 7.27
N VAL A 137 -0.53 -14.49 6.62
CA VAL A 137 -1.03 -13.26 7.26
C VAL A 137 -2.02 -13.58 8.39
N TYR A 138 -2.86 -14.62 8.23
CA TYR A 138 -3.76 -15.06 9.30
C TYR A 138 -2.97 -15.47 10.56
N PHE A 139 -1.98 -16.33 10.43
CA PHE A 139 -1.16 -16.75 11.57
C PHE A 139 -0.32 -15.61 12.16
N LEU A 140 0.10 -14.66 11.34
CA LEU A 140 0.89 -13.52 11.79
C LEU A 140 0.05 -12.51 12.58
N SER A 141 -1.19 -12.25 12.15
CA SER A 141 -1.93 -11.04 12.58
C SER A 141 -3.26 -11.30 13.26
N ALA A 142 -3.89 -12.45 13.05
CA ALA A 142 -5.27 -12.68 13.49
C ALA A 142 -5.48 -13.99 14.29
N TYR A 143 -4.42 -14.77 14.48
CA TYR A 143 -4.55 -16.05 15.18
C TYR A 143 -5.00 -15.86 16.64
N GLY A 144 -6.11 -16.49 16.99
CA GLY A 144 -6.72 -16.42 18.33
C GLY A 144 -7.69 -15.27 18.56
N GLU A 145 -7.84 -14.33 17.63
CA GLU A 145 -8.74 -13.18 17.73
C GLU A 145 -9.97 -13.33 16.78
N MET A 146 -11.02 -13.99 17.25
CA MET A 146 -12.17 -14.34 16.41
C MET A 146 -13.42 -13.45 16.59
N THR A 147 -13.36 -12.40 17.41
CA THR A 147 -14.48 -11.47 17.59
C THR A 147 -14.57 -10.48 16.44
N ILE A 148 -15.74 -10.36 15.79
CA ILE A 148 -15.99 -9.38 14.73
C ILE A 148 -16.55 -8.11 15.35
N ASN A 149 -16.01 -6.96 14.98
CA ASN A 149 -16.44 -5.64 15.40
C ASN A 149 -16.65 -4.67 14.23
N THR A 150 -17.13 -3.45 14.50
CA THR A 150 -17.38 -2.43 13.47
C THR A 150 -16.09 -2.07 12.70
N GLY A 151 -14.93 -2.05 13.37
CA GLY A 151 -13.64 -1.79 12.72
C GLY A 151 -13.31 -2.87 11.69
N ASP A 152 -13.54 -4.14 12.01
CA ASP A 152 -13.29 -5.26 11.09
C ASP A 152 -14.13 -5.14 9.80
N LEU A 153 -15.40 -4.67 9.92
CA LEU A 153 -16.24 -4.40 8.75
C LEU A 153 -15.73 -3.24 7.90
N LEU A 154 -15.27 -2.16 8.53
CA LEU A 154 -14.66 -1.03 7.82
C LEU A 154 -13.41 -1.45 7.07
N VAL A 155 -12.56 -2.29 7.66
CA VAL A 155 -11.35 -2.83 7.00
C VAL A 155 -11.71 -3.78 5.86
N LEU A 156 -12.77 -4.58 6.02
CA LEU A 156 -13.25 -5.44 4.93
C LEU A 156 -13.67 -4.60 3.71
N ILE A 157 -14.41 -3.52 3.92
CA ILE A 157 -14.76 -2.58 2.84
C ILE A 157 -13.49 -1.93 2.26
N CYS A 158 -12.56 -1.51 3.12
CA CYS A 158 -11.27 -0.96 2.75
C CYS A 158 -10.49 -1.88 1.79
N SER A 159 -10.50 -3.20 2.02
CA SER A 159 -9.77 -4.16 1.17
C SER A 159 -10.23 -4.16 -0.30
N PHE A 160 -11.50 -3.86 -0.58
CA PHE A 160 -12.00 -3.68 -1.95
C PHE A 160 -11.45 -2.42 -2.61
N PHE A 161 -11.24 -1.35 -1.85
CA PHE A 161 -10.62 -0.13 -2.39
C PHE A 161 -9.14 -0.31 -2.65
N TRP A 162 -8.42 -1.06 -1.82
CA TRP A 162 -7.04 -1.44 -2.11
C TRP A 162 -6.94 -2.34 -3.34
N MET A 163 -7.82 -3.33 -3.49
CA MET A 163 -7.93 -4.12 -4.72
C MET A 163 -8.16 -3.20 -5.93
N ALA A 164 -9.10 -2.27 -5.84
CA ALA A 164 -9.41 -1.34 -6.93
C ALA A 164 -8.21 -0.45 -7.28
N GLN A 165 -7.48 0.09 -6.28
CA GLN A 165 -6.27 0.88 -6.48
C GLN A 165 -5.20 0.09 -7.22
N ILE A 166 -4.92 -1.16 -6.80
CA ILE A 166 -3.95 -2.06 -7.45
C ILE A 166 -4.31 -2.30 -8.92
N LEU A 167 -5.58 -2.61 -9.20
CA LEU A 167 -6.04 -2.88 -10.57
C LEU A 167 -6.06 -1.62 -11.45
N LEU A 168 -6.38 -0.46 -10.89
CA LEU A 168 -6.32 0.81 -11.61
C LEU A 168 -4.87 1.19 -11.93
N ILE A 169 -3.93 0.98 -11.01
CA ILE A 169 -2.50 1.18 -11.29
C ILE A 169 -2.04 0.23 -12.40
N ASP A 170 -2.38 -1.09 -12.35
CA ASP A 170 -2.02 -2.03 -13.41
C ASP A 170 -2.51 -1.57 -14.79
N ARG A 171 -3.73 -1.03 -14.84
CA ARG A 171 -4.30 -0.50 -16.10
C ARG A 171 -3.52 0.68 -16.67
N TYR A 172 -2.99 1.55 -15.83
CA TYR A 172 -2.39 2.81 -16.26
C TYR A 172 -0.87 2.82 -16.25
N ALA A 173 -0.20 2.09 -15.36
CA ALA A 173 1.24 2.18 -15.08
C ALA A 173 2.15 1.99 -16.30
N ARG A 174 1.68 1.29 -17.33
CA ARG A 174 2.46 1.03 -18.57
C ARG A 174 2.29 2.11 -19.64
N THR A 175 1.30 2.98 -19.52
CA THR A 175 0.88 3.90 -20.60
C THR A 175 0.96 5.36 -20.22
N VAL A 176 1.05 5.68 -18.92
CA VAL A 176 1.08 7.04 -18.43
C VAL A 176 2.36 7.31 -17.61
N ASP A 177 2.66 8.58 -17.44
CA ASP A 177 3.74 9.04 -16.58
C ASP A 177 3.48 8.67 -15.12
N ALA A 178 4.30 7.78 -14.57
CA ALA A 178 4.16 7.26 -13.20
C ALA A 178 4.32 8.34 -12.12
N ILE A 179 5.17 9.35 -12.34
CA ILE A 179 5.35 10.45 -11.37
C ILE A 179 4.12 11.35 -11.36
N GLU A 180 3.55 11.68 -12.53
CA GLU A 180 2.33 12.49 -12.60
C GLU A 180 1.13 11.74 -12.00
N LEU A 181 1.06 10.41 -12.22
CA LEU A 181 0.02 9.57 -11.62
C LEU A 181 0.12 9.61 -10.10
N CYS A 182 1.30 9.30 -9.55
CA CYS A 182 1.53 9.30 -8.11
C CYS A 182 1.33 10.70 -7.50
N PHE A 183 1.78 11.75 -8.16
CA PHE A 183 1.59 13.13 -7.71
C PHE A 183 0.11 13.48 -7.56
N MET A 184 -0.71 13.15 -8.55
CA MET A 184 -2.15 13.37 -8.47
C MET A 184 -2.82 12.50 -7.39
N GLU A 185 -2.40 11.27 -7.24
CA GLU A 185 -2.85 10.37 -6.16
C GLU A 185 -2.61 11.01 -4.79
N MET A 186 -1.41 11.57 -4.56
CA MET A 186 -1.08 12.27 -3.31
C MET A 186 -1.93 13.54 -3.12
N ILE A 187 -2.17 14.33 -4.18
CA ILE A 187 -3.03 15.52 -4.12
C ILE A 187 -4.46 15.14 -3.69
N VAL A 188 -5.03 14.11 -4.29
CA VAL A 188 -6.40 13.65 -3.95
C VAL A 188 -6.47 13.22 -2.48
N CYS A 189 -5.51 12.43 -2.01
CA CYS A 189 -5.45 12.00 -0.61
C CYS A 189 -5.25 13.19 0.34
N THR A 190 -4.39 14.15 -0.02
CA THR A 190 -4.15 15.35 0.79
C THR A 190 -5.44 16.17 0.93
N LEU A 191 -6.08 16.49 -0.18
CA LEU A 191 -7.30 17.31 -0.17
C LEU A 191 -8.44 16.62 0.55
N GLY A 192 -8.66 15.32 0.27
CA GLY A 192 -9.70 14.54 0.94
C GLY A 192 -9.47 14.44 2.45
N SER A 193 -8.25 14.12 2.89
CA SER A 193 -7.92 14.05 4.30
C SER A 193 -7.99 15.40 5.01
N ALA A 194 -7.55 16.48 4.34
CA ALA A 194 -7.63 17.83 4.89
C ALA A 194 -9.08 18.29 5.09
N VAL A 195 -9.96 17.97 4.14
CA VAL A 195 -11.41 18.26 4.27
C VAL A 195 -12.01 17.50 5.45
N LEU A 196 -11.72 16.21 5.59
CA LEU A 196 -12.22 15.42 6.73
C LEU A 196 -11.64 15.92 8.06
N ALA A 197 -10.35 16.25 8.11
CA ALA A 197 -9.73 16.82 9.30
C ALA A 197 -10.42 18.15 9.71
N ALA A 198 -10.66 19.03 8.75
CA ALA A 198 -11.33 20.32 9.02
C ALA A 198 -12.78 20.19 9.50
N ILE A 199 -13.48 19.10 9.11
CA ILE A 199 -14.89 18.86 9.51
C ILE A 199 -14.98 18.13 10.85
N TYR A 200 -14.10 17.15 11.12
CA TYR A 200 -14.26 16.20 12.21
C TYR A 200 -13.25 16.33 13.33
N GLU A 201 -12.15 17.05 13.13
CA GLU A 201 -11.06 17.11 14.09
C GLU A 201 -10.65 18.56 14.40
N SER A 202 -10.17 18.76 15.63
CA SER A 202 -9.43 19.94 16.03
C SER A 202 -8.02 19.51 16.44
N PHE A 203 -7.01 20.26 16.09
CA PHE A 203 -5.63 19.99 16.46
C PHE A 203 -4.89 21.26 16.90
N ALA A 204 -3.88 21.08 17.76
CA ALA A 204 -2.92 22.13 18.06
C ALA A 204 -1.64 21.94 17.23
N TRP A 205 -1.00 23.05 16.87
CA TRP A 205 0.29 22.96 16.14
C TRP A 205 1.39 22.27 16.97
N ALA A 206 1.28 22.30 18.29
CA ALA A 206 2.18 21.56 19.17
C ALA A 206 2.12 20.05 18.93
N ASP A 207 0.92 19.48 18.71
CA ASP A 207 0.73 18.06 18.46
C ASP A 207 1.34 17.65 17.11
N VAL A 208 1.23 18.52 16.09
CA VAL A 208 1.88 18.30 14.78
C VAL A 208 3.41 18.31 14.93
N TRP A 209 3.97 19.19 15.79
CA TRP A 209 5.41 19.21 16.09
C TRP A 209 5.86 17.95 16.83
N HIS A 210 5.10 17.46 17.79
CA HIS A 210 5.41 16.20 18.48
C HIS A 210 5.40 15.01 17.51
N ALA A 211 4.49 15.00 16.55
CA ALA A 211 4.39 13.97 15.51
C ALA A 211 5.31 14.23 14.29
N ALA A 212 6.20 15.25 14.32
CA ALA A 212 6.97 15.65 13.14
C ALA A 212 7.82 14.53 12.55
N VAL A 213 8.52 13.75 13.37
CA VAL A 213 9.36 12.63 12.90
C VAL A 213 8.52 11.53 12.23
N PRO A 214 7.45 11.01 12.84
CA PRO A 214 6.51 10.10 12.18
C PRO A 214 5.92 10.66 10.88
N ILE A 215 5.53 11.94 10.87
CA ILE A 215 4.96 12.59 9.68
C ILE A 215 6.00 12.68 8.55
N LEU A 216 7.24 13.09 8.87
CA LEU A 216 8.34 13.15 7.89
C LEU A 216 8.65 11.77 7.31
N TYR A 217 8.77 10.77 8.16
CA TYR A 217 9.01 9.40 7.74
C TYR A 217 7.89 8.90 6.82
N ALA A 218 6.65 8.97 7.27
CA ALA A 218 5.50 8.49 6.51
C ALA A 218 5.26 9.31 5.23
N GLY A 219 5.42 10.64 5.28
CA GLY A 219 5.22 11.52 4.13
C GLY A 219 6.25 11.30 3.01
N ILE A 220 7.52 11.19 3.36
CA ILE A 220 8.59 11.05 2.36
C ILE A 220 8.73 9.59 1.91
N LEU A 221 8.91 8.65 2.85
CA LEU A 221 9.23 7.27 2.51
C LEU A 221 8.00 6.45 2.13
N SER A 222 6.90 6.56 2.88
CA SER A 222 5.67 5.83 2.55
C SER A 222 4.90 6.51 1.42
N CYS A 223 4.53 7.79 1.57
CA CYS A 223 3.71 8.48 0.57
C CYS A 223 4.52 8.83 -0.70
N GLY A 224 5.75 9.29 -0.56
CA GLY A 224 6.58 9.66 -1.71
C GLY A 224 7.23 8.45 -2.40
N VAL A 225 8.15 7.77 -1.69
CA VAL A 225 8.99 6.73 -2.29
C VAL A 225 8.22 5.43 -2.53
N ALA A 226 7.47 4.91 -1.53
CA ALA A 226 6.86 3.60 -1.65
C ALA A 226 5.76 3.57 -2.73
N TYR A 227 4.85 4.55 -2.79
CA TYR A 227 3.83 4.60 -3.86
C TYR A 227 4.44 4.82 -5.24
N THR A 228 5.53 5.58 -5.36
CA THR A 228 6.28 5.66 -6.62
C THR A 228 6.86 4.29 -7.01
N CYS A 229 7.45 3.57 -6.05
CA CYS A 229 7.96 2.22 -6.28
C CYS A 229 6.84 1.24 -6.64
N GLN A 230 5.66 1.34 -6.04
CA GLN A 230 4.48 0.54 -6.40
C GLN A 230 4.11 0.76 -7.86
N ILE A 231 3.87 2.01 -8.28
CA ILE A 231 3.43 2.33 -9.64
C ILE A 231 4.47 1.87 -10.67
N LEU A 232 5.74 2.16 -10.44
CA LEU A 232 6.84 1.72 -11.30
C LEU A 232 7.00 0.20 -11.31
N GLY A 233 6.82 -0.46 -10.18
CA GLY A 233 6.91 -1.91 -10.04
C GLY A 233 5.78 -2.63 -10.77
N GLN A 234 4.55 -2.16 -10.61
CA GLN A 234 3.37 -2.72 -11.27
C GLN A 234 3.40 -2.55 -12.81
N ALA A 235 4.20 -1.63 -13.35
CA ALA A 235 4.42 -1.57 -14.79
C ALA A 235 5.12 -2.81 -15.37
N TYR A 236 5.80 -3.62 -14.53
CA TYR A 236 6.57 -4.80 -14.93
C TYR A 236 6.03 -6.12 -14.38
N VAL A 237 5.06 -6.07 -13.48
CA VAL A 237 4.56 -7.24 -12.73
C VAL A 237 3.05 -7.32 -12.89
N GLU A 238 2.52 -8.54 -12.98
CA GLU A 238 1.07 -8.76 -13.03
C GLU A 238 0.40 -8.38 -11.70
N PRO A 239 -0.87 -7.89 -11.70
CA PRO A 239 -1.52 -7.38 -10.49
C PRO A 239 -1.62 -8.40 -9.36
N THR A 240 -1.90 -9.66 -9.66
CA THR A 240 -1.93 -10.75 -8.66
C THR A 240 -0.57 -10.95 -8.01
N GLN A 241 0.50 -10.96 -8.80
CA GLN A 241 1.86 -11.10 -8.28
C GLN A 241 2.28 -9.86 -7.48
N ALA A 242 1.89 -8.67 -7.94
CA ALA A 242 2.13 -7.42 -7.22
C ALA A 242 1.43 -7.41 -5.85
N ALA A 243 0.15 -7.80 -5.78
CA ALA A 243 -0.60 -7.90 -4.54
C ALA A 243 0.08 -8.84 -3.53
N ILE A 244 0.52 -10.03 -3.98
CA ILE A 244 1.20 -11.00 -3.10
C ILE A 244 2.57 -10.48 -2.64
N LEU A 245 3.33 -9.79 -3.50
CA LEU A 245 4.60 -9.17 -3.09
C LEU A 245 4.39 -8.05 -2.08
N MET A 246 3.40 -7.18 -2.32
CA MET A 246 3.12 -6.05 -1.43
C MET A 246 2.64 -6.51 -0.05
N SER A 247 1.96 -7.65 0.06
CA SER A 247 1.55 -8.20 1.36
C SER A 247 2.71 -8.56 2.30
N THR A 248 3.94 -8.67 1.78
CA THR A 248 5.13 -8.84 2.63
C THR A 248 5.36 -7.65 3.57
N GLU A 249 4.62 -6.54 3.39
CA GLU A 249 4.59 -5.43 4.35
C GLU A 249 4.24 -5.91 5.77
N ALA A 250 3.40 -6.93 5.91
CA ALA A 250 3.04 -7.49 7.22
C ALA A 250 4.25 -8.12 7.93
N VAL A 251 5.17 -8.74 7.18
CA VAL A 251 6.43 -9.26 7.75
C VAL A 251 7.33 -8.12 8.20
N PHE A 252 7.48 -7.09 7.37
CA PHE A 252 8.29 -5.92 7.72
C PHE A 252 7.70 -5.15 8.90
N ALA A 253 6.36 -5.06 8.99
CA ALA A 253 5.67 -4.46 10.14
C ALA A 253 5.95 -5.23 11.44
N ALA A 254 5.85 -6.56 11.41
CA ALA A 254 6.13 -7.41 12.56
C ALA A 254 7.59 -7.30 13.03
N VAL A 255 8.53 -7.29 12.08
CA VAL A 255 9.97 -7.10 12.39
C VAL A 255 10.23 -5.71 12.95
N ALA A 256 9.61 -4.66 12.38
CA ALA A 256 9.76 -3.30 12.87
C ALA A 256 9.15 -3.13 14.29
N GLY A 257 7.99 -3.72 14.55
CA GLY A 257 7.37 -3.75 15.88
C GLY A 257 8.28 -4.45 16.91
N TRP A 258 8.85 -5.57 16.54
CA TRP A 258 9.82 -6.27 17.40
C TRP A 258 11.06 -5.41 17.73
N ILE A 259 11.66 -4.76 16.73
CA ILE A 259 12.90 -3.98 16.92
C ILE A 259 12.63 -2.65 17.62
N VAL A 260 11.56 -1.92 17.24
CA VAL A 260 11.33 -0.52 17.67
C VAL A 260 10.42 -0.45 18.89
N LEU A 261 9.35 -1.27 18.92
CA LEU A 261 8.37 -1.26 20.01
C LEU A 261 8.65 -2.31 21.08
N GLY A 262 9.67 -3.17 20.90
CA GLY A 262 10.01 -4.24 21.86
C GLY A 262 8.97 -5.36 21.90
N GLU A 263 8.13 -5.48 20.88
CA GLU A 263 7.12 -6.55 20.79
C GLU A 263 7.80 -7.92 20.68
N THR A 264 7.17 -8.97 21.21
CA THR A 264 7.68 -10.34 21.09
C THR A 264 6.91 -11.10 20.03
N MET A 265 7.61 -11.81 19.16
CA MET A 265 7.00 -12.68 18.16
C MET A 265 6.82 -14.10 18.70
N SER A 266 5.59 -14.58 18.72
CA SER A 266 5.30 -15.99 19.06
C SER A 266 5.74 -16.94 17.93
N PRO A 267 5.99 -18.23 18.22
CA PRO A 267 6.33 -19.22 17.19
C PRO A 267 5.30 -19.31 16.05
N ILE A 268 4.02 -19.10 16.35
CA ILE A 268 2.95 -19.12 15.34
C ILE A 268 3.05 -17.91 14.40
N GLN A 269 3.45 -16.74 14.90
CA GLN A 269 3.68 -15.55 14.09
C GLN A 269 4.91 -15.72 13.18
N ILE A 270 5.97 -16.36 13.68
CA ILE A 270 7.15 -16.70 12.87
C ILE A 270 6.77 -17.67 11.74
N LEU A 271 5.94 -18.69 12.03
CA LEU A 271 5.37 -19.57 11.00
C LEU A 271 4.56 -18.76 9.98
N GLY A 272 3.74 -17.80 10.43
CA GLY A 272 2.99 -16.89 9.56
C GLY A 272 3.89 -16.12 8.60
N CYS A 273 4.99 -15.54 9.08
CA CYS A 273 6.00 -14.88 8.24
C CYS A 273 6.59 -15.84 7.19
N ALA A 274 6.94 -17.06 7.59
CA ALA A 274 7.51 -18.05 6.67
C ALA A 274 6.53 -18.46 5.57
N LEU A 275 5.25 -18.68 5.91
CA LEU A 275 4.20 -19.01 4.94
C LEU A 275 3.95 -17.85 3.97
N LEU A 276 3.91 -16.61 4.46
CA LEU A 276 3.70 -15.42 3.62
C LEU A 276 4.85 -15.24 2.64
N LEU A 277 6.09 -15.31 3.11
CA LEU A 277 7.28 -15.23 2.24
C LEU A 277 7.34 -16.40 1.26
N GLY A 278 6.98 -17.61 1.70
CA GLY A 278 6.88 -18.79 0.83
C GLY A 278 5.86 -18.59 -0.29
N GLY A 279 4.68 -18.05 0.02
CA GLY A 279 3.65 -17.68 -0.96
C GLY A 279 4.15 -16.63 -1.97
N ALA A 280 4.82 -15.59 -1.48
CA ALA A 280 5.40 -14.56 -2.33
C ALA A 280 6.48 -15.14 -3.28
N LEU A 281 7.39 -15.98 -2.78
CA LEU A 281 8.41 -16.65 -3.59
C LEU A 281 7.81 -17.61 -4.62
N MET A 282 6.75 -18.34 -4.25
CA MET A 282 6.07 -19.28 -5.15
C MET A 282 5.54 -18.59 -6.40
N THR A 283 5.02 -17.37 -6.28
CA THR A 283 4.51 -16.60 -7.42
C THR A 283 5.59 -16.13 -8.38
N GLN A 284 6.85 -16.08 -7.93
CA GLN A 284 8.00 -15.66 -8.73
C GLN A 284 8.56 -16.79 -9.60
N MET A 285 8.14 -18.05 -9.38
CA MET A 285 8.66 -19.18 -10.13
C MET A 285 8.30 -19.07 -11.62
N PRO A 286 9.29 -19.24 -12.52
CA PRO A 286 9.05 -19.14 -13.96
C PRO A 286 8.11 -20.25 -14.44
N ASN A 287 7.27 -19.92 -15.40
CA ASN A 287 6.36 -20.89 -16.01
C ASN A 287 7.13 -21.91 -16.85
N ARG A 288 7.34 -23.11 -16.33
CA ARG A 288 8.03 -24.19 -17.07
C ARG A 288 7.27 -24.64 -18.35
N ARG A 289 5.96 -24.35 -18.47
CA ARG A 289 5.14 -24.74 -19.62
C ARG A 289 5.24 -23.81 -20.85
N ALA A 290 5.92 -22.66 -20.75
CA ALA A 290 6.12 -21.76 -21.88
C ALA A 290 7.41 -22.03 -22.68
N ARG A 291 8.10 -23.12 -22.42
CA ARG A 291 9.34 -23.54 -23.11
C ARG A 291 9.21 -24.89 -23.84
N GLY A 292 7.98 -25.33 -24.08
CA GLY A 292 7.70 -26.49 -24.91
C GLY A 292 6.94 -26.15 -26.17
#